data_8faa4d5a97244954c15bd69d768e9e88
#
_entry.id   8faa4d5a97244954c15bd69d768e9e88
#
_cell.length_a   1.000
_cell.length_b   1.000
_cell.length_c   1.000
_cell.angle_alpha   90.00
_cell.angle_beta   90.00
_cell.angle_gamma   90.00
#
_symmetry.space_group_name_H-M   'P 1'
#
loop_
_entity.id
_entity.type
_entity.pdbx_description
1 polymer ?
#
loop_
_entity_poly.entity_id
_entity_poly.type
_entity_poly.pdbx_seq_one_letter_code
_entity_poly.pdbx_strand_id
1 'polypeptide(L)'
;ADRFHFPGFMRGKQVYECLKDSDVYVMPSVSEPFGISPLEAMQCGTPTIISKQSGCGEILANCIKVDYWDIHALADAIYSICHNESLFDYLSEEGKKEVGQITWEKVGARIKGLYLKTLGCK
;
A
#
# COMPACT_ATOMS: atom_id res chain seq x y z
N ALA A 1 -7.37 -22.93 -8.77
CA ALA A 1 -7.70 -22.24 -9.99
C ALA A 1 -6.46 -21.61 -10.63
N ASP A 2 -6.43 -21.62 -11.94
CA ASP A 2 -5.31 -21.17 -12.75
C ASP A 2 -5.00 -19.68 -12.57
N ARG A 3 -5.97 -18.91 -12.07
CA ARG A 3 -5.83 -17.46 -11.91
C ARG A 3 -5.20 -17.04 -10.59
N PHE A 4 -5.03 -17.97 -9.67
CA PHE A 4 -4.46 -17.71 -8.36
C PHE A 4 -3.13 -18.43 -8.24
N HIS A 5 -2.10 -17.67 -7.86
CA HIS A 5 -0.76 -18.21 -7.68
C HIS A 5 -0.30 -17.94 -6.26
N PHE A 6 0.16 -18.97 -5.59
CA PHE A 6 0.68 -18.89 -4.23
C PHE A 6 2.17 -19.23 -4.27
N PRO A 7 3.03 -18.23 -4.61
CA PRO A 7 4.45 -18.49 -4.81
C PRO A 7 5.22 -18.87 -3.55
N GLY A 8 4.58 -18.77 -2.39
CA GLY A 8 5.26 -18.99 -1.13
C GLY A 8 6.10 -17.80 -0.72
N PHE A 9 7.14 -18.07 0.05
CA PHE A 9 7.98 -17.04 0.60
C PHE A 9 8.91 -16.45 -0.46
N MET A 10 8.90 -15.12 -0.61
CA MET A 10 9.77 -14.41 -1.55
C MET A 10 10.58 -13.37 -0.82
N ARG A 11 11.79 -13.08 -1.33
CA ARG A 11 12.69 -12.10 -0.72
C ARG A 11 13.34 -11.21 -1.79
N GLY A 12 13.66 -9.98 -1.38
CA GLY A 12 14.51 -9.06 -2.11
C GLY A 12 14.08 -8.87 -3.56
N LYS A 13 14.91 -9.28 -4.47
CA LYS A 13 14.71 -9.08 -5.92
C LYS A 13 13.41 -9.70 -6.42
N GLN A 14 13.03 -10.87 -5.91
CA GLN A 14 11.80 -11.55 -6.31
C GLN A 14 10.57 -10.73 -5.98
N VAL A 15 10.55 -10.10 -4.79
CA VAL A 15 9.45 -9.22 -4.37
C VAL A 15 9.37 -8.02 -5.31
N TYR A 16 10.51 -7.41 -5.61
CA TYR A 16 10.58 -6.25 -6.50
C TYR A 16 10.06 -6.57 -7.89
N GLU A 17 10.50 -7.68 -8.45
CA GLU A 17 10.06 -8.10 -9.80
C GLU A 17 8.56 -8.36 -9.82
N CYS A 18 8.04 -9.02 -8.79
CA CYS A 18 6.61 -9.29 -8.68
C CYS A 18 5.80 -7.99 -8.61
N LEU A 19 6.24 -7.04 -7.80
CA LEU A 19 5.55 -5.75 -7.65
C LEU A 19 5.58 -4.95 -8.95
N LYS A 20 6.73 -4.90 -9.62
CA LYS A 20 6.88 -4.16 -10.88
C LYS A 20 5.98 -4.72 -11.99
N ASP A 21 5.80 -6.03 -12.01
CA ASP A 21 4.99 -6.70 -13.02
C ASP A 21 3.50 -6.72 -12.68
N SER A 22 3.14 -6.27 -11.48
CA SER A 22 1.75 -6.25 -11.04
C SER A 22 1.04 -4.97 -11.48
N ASP A 23 -0.24 -5.10 -11.80
CA ASP A 23 -1.08 -3.96 -12.16
C ASP A 23 -1.62 -3.21 -10.95
N VAL A 24 -1.76 -3.92 -9.84
CA VAL A 24 -2.26 -3.34 -8.60
C VAL A 24 -1.76 -4.16 -7.40
N TYR A 25 -1.44 -3.47 -6.32
CA TYR A 25 -1.10 -4.07 -5.03
C TYR A 25 -2.24 -3.82 -4.05
N VAL A 26 -2.67 -4.85 -3.35
CA VAL A 26 -3.80 -4.76 -2.41
C VAL A 26 -3.39 -5.27 -1.03
N MET A 27 -3.60 -4.45 -0.01
CA MET A 27 -3.37 -4.83 1.38
C MET A 27 -4.60 -4.49 2.22
N PRO A 28 -5.61 -5.41 2.27
CA PRO A 28 -6.85 -5.15 3.00
C PRO A 28 -6.75 -5.57 4.46
N SER A 29 -5.74 -5.11 5.16
CA SER A 29 -5.48 -5.52 6.55
C SER A 29 -6.51 -4.98 7.52
N VAL A 30 -6.91 -5.80 8.47
CA VAL A 30 -7.84 -5.42 9.54
C VAL A 30 -7.13 -4.49 10.53
N SER A 31 -5.89 -4.81 10.84
CA SER A 31 -5.06 -4.02 11.75
C SER A 31 -3.61 -4.15 11.32
N GLU A 32 -3.01 -3.02 11.00
CA GLU A 32 -1.61 -2.95 10.59
C GLU A 32 -1.04 -1.64 11.11
N PRO A 33 -0.19 -1.65 12.13
CA PRO A 33 0.36 -0.41 12.69
C PRO A 33 1.09 0.41 11.66
N PHE A 34 1.92 -0.25 10.83
CA PHE A 34 2.58 0.38 9.70
C PHE A 34 3.07 -0.68 8.73
N GLY A 35 2.56 -0.65 7.50
CA GLY A 35 2.98 -1.60 6.48
C GLY A 35 4.07 -1.03 5.59
N ILE A 36 5.20 -1.73 5.50
CA ILE A 36 6.29 -1.35 4.59
C ILE A 36 5.96 -1.78 3.17
N SER A 37 5.23 -2.87 3.00
CA SER A 37 4.90 -3.42 1.68
C SER A 37 4.17 -2.44 0.75
N PRO A 38 3.20 -1.64 1.23
CA PRO A 38 2.60 -0.63 0.36
C PRO A 38 3.61 0.40 -0.14
N LEU A 39 4.57 0.79 0.69
CA LEU A 39 5.63 1.72 0.28
C LEU A 39 6.50 1.12 -0.82
N GLU A 40 6.84 -0.16 -0.68
CA GLU A 40 7.62 -0.88 -1.69
C GLU A 40 6.87 -0.95 -3.02
N ALA A 41 5.56 -1.24 -2.97
CA ALA A 41 4.72 -1.29 -4.17
C ALA A 41 4.66 0.07 -4.85
N MET A 42 4.45 1.13 -4.10
CA MET A 42 4.41 2.49 -4.64
C MET A 42 5.75 2.90 -5.22
N GLN A 43 6.84 2.50 -4.58
CA GLN A 43 8.19 2.77 -5.09
C GLN A 43 8.44 2.10 -6.45
N CYS A 44 7.83 0.94 -6.68
CA CYS A 44 7.90 0.24 -7.97
C CYS A 44 6.98 0.86 -9.02
N GLY A 45 6.16 1.83 -8.65
CA GLY A 45 5.18 2.42 -9.55
C GLY A 45 3.92 1.60 -9.71
N THR A 46 3.65 0.69 -8.76
CA THR A 46 2.46 -0.14 -8.76
C THR A 46 1.35 0.57 -8.00
N PRO A 47 0.19 0.84 -8.65
CA PRO A 47 -0.95 1.42 -7.94
C PRO A 47 -1.34 0.56 -6.74
N THR A 48 -1.65 1.20 -5.63
CA THR A 48 -1.81 0.52 -4.34
C THR A 48 -3.17 0.82 -3.74
N ILE A 49 -3.80 -0.22 -3.20
CA ILE A 49 -5.05 -0.13 -2.45
C ILE A 49 -4.78 -0.65 -1.04
N ILE A 50 -5.10 0.14 -0.05
CA ILE A 50 -4.92 -0.26 1.36
C ILE A 50 -6.22 -0.08 2.11
N SER A 51 -6.31 -0.70 3.28
CA SER A 51 -7.46 -0.47 4.15
C SER A 51 -7.28 0.86 4.89
N LYS A 52 -8.39 1.54 5.14
CA LYS A 52 -8.40 2.77 5.94
C LYS A 52 -7.88 2.52 7.36
N GLN A 53 -8.01 1.29 7.84
CA GLN A 53 -7.62 0.88 9.18
C GLN A 53 -6.13 0.61 9.33
N SER A 54 -5.37 0.64 8.22
CA SER A 54 -3.92 0.44 8.28
C SER A 54 -3.21 1.72 8.73
N GLY A 55 -2.10 1.56 9.46
CA GLY A 55 -1.33 2.70 9.94
C GLY A 55 -0.73 3.56 8.83
N CYS A 56 -0.31 2.93 7.73
CA CYS A 56 0.22 3.66 6.59
C CYS A 56 -0.84 4.50 5.89
N GLY A 57 -2.12 4.20 6.06
CA GLY A 57 -3.21 5.00 5.51
C GLY A 57 -3.27 6.42 6.04
N GLU A 58 -2.69 6.67 7.19
CA GLU A 58 -2.63 8.02 7.77
C GLU A 58 -1.55 8.89 7.10
N ILE A 59 -0.57 8.27 6.49
CA ILE A 59 0.58 8.95 5.90
C ILE A 59 0.46 9.06 4.39
N LEU A 60 0.00 7.99 3.75
CA LEU A 60 -0.04 7.92 2.29
C LEU A 60 -1.30 8.59 1.73
N ALA A 61 -1.12 9.43 0.72
CA ALA A 61 -2.20 10.15 0.06
C ALA A 61 -2.50 9.60 -1.35
N ASN A 62 -1.47 9.15 -2.07
CA ASN A 62 -1.60 8.73 -3.47
C ASN A 62 -1.82 7.23 -3.61
N CYS A 63 -2.76 6.72 -2.84
CA CYS A 63 -3.24 5.34 -2.90
C CYS A 63 -4.75 5.35 -2.64
N ILE A 64 -5.42 4.29 -3.06
CA ILE A 64 -6.85 4.16 -2.79
C ILE A 64 -7.03 3.51 -1.41
N LYS A 65 -7.94 4.06 -0.62
CA LYS A 65 -8.22 3.58 0.74
C LYS A 65 -9.67 3.10 0.81
N VAL A 66 -9.84 1.88 1.29
CA VAL A 66 -11.18 1.29 1.45
C VAL A 66 -11.30 0.71 2.85
N ASP A 67 -12.52 0.60 3.37
CA ASP A 67 -12.74 -0.11 4.63
C ASP A 67 -12.48 -1.59 4.41
N TYR A 68 -11.82 -2.25 5.37
CA TYR A 68 -11.40 -3.65 5.17
C TYR A 68 -12.56 -4.60 4.95
N TRP A 69 -13.76 -4.26 5.42
CA TRP A 69 -14.97 -5.07 5.25
C TRP A 69 -15.72 -4.78 3.96
N ASP A 70 -15.37 -3.73 3.24
CA ASP A 70 -16.13 -3.28 2.07
C ASP A 70 -15.61 -3.97 0.80
N ILE A 71 -16.10 -5.17 0.57
CA ILE A 71 -15.69 -5.99 -0.59
C ILE A 71 -16.06 -5.30 -1.90
N HIS A 72 -17.20 -4.64 -1.95
CA HIS A 72 -17.65 -3.95 -3.18
C HIS A 72 -16.76 -2.77 -3.52
N ALA A 73 -16.39 -1.96 -2.52
CA ALA A 73 -15.48 -0.84 -2.74
C ALA A 73 -14.11 -1.33 -3.21
N LEU A 74 -13.62 -2.44 -2.63
CA LEU A 74 -12.35 -3.04 -3.04
C LEU A 74 -12.41 -3.50 -4.49
N ALA A 75 -13.47 -4.23 -4.85
CA ALA A 75 -13.64 -4.72 -6.21
C ALA A 75 -13.72 -3.56 -7.21
N ASP A 76 -14.46 -2.51 -6.88
CA ASP A 76 -14.59 -1.32 -7.73
C ASP A 76 -13.25 -0.62 -7.92
N ALA A 77 -12.46 -0.53 -6.86
CA ALA A 77 -11.13 0.10 -6.91
C ALA A 77 -10.19 -0.70 -7.83
N ILE A 78 -10.16 -2.01 -7.69
CA ILE A 78 -9.34 -2.89 -8.54
C ILE A 78 -9.77 -2.72 -9.99
N TYR A 79 -11.07 -2.80 -10.25
CA TYR A 79 -11.61 -2.66 -11.60
C TYR A 79 -11.23 -1.31 -12.21
N SER A 80 -11.38 -0.23 -11.45
CA SER A 80 -11.08 1.11 -11.93
C SER A 80 -9.62 1.26 -12.33
N ILE A 81 -8.71 0.76 -11.51
CA ILE A 81 -7.27 0.83 -11.82
C ILE A 81 -6.96 0.04 -13.08
N CYS A 82 -7.52 -1.16 -13.21
CA CYS A 82 -7.23 -2.05 -14.34
C CYS A 82 -7.86 -1.57 -15.65
N HIS A 83 -8.91 -0.76 -15.59
CA HIS A 83 -9.66 -0.33 -16.79
C HIS A 83 -9.58 1.16 -17.08
N ASN A 84 -8.83 1.93 -16.27
CA ASN A 84 -8.66 3.36 -16.50
C ASN A 84 -7.17 3.70 -16.53
N GLU A 85 -6.64 3.88 -17.72
CA GLU A 85 -5.22 4.15 -17.92
C GLU A 85 -4.78 5.45 -17.24
N SER A 86 -5.62 6.48 -17.27
CA SER A 86 -5.31 7.76 -16.62
C SER A 86 -5.19 7.62 -15.12
N LEU A 87 -6.07 6.83 -14.49
CA LEU A 87 -6.02 6.57 -13.07
C LEU A 87 -4.77 5.76 -12.73
N PHE A 88 -4.47 4.74 -13.52
CA PHE A 88 -3.27 3.92 -13.33
C PHE A 88 -2.02 4.80 -13.37
N ASP A 89 -1.89 5.61 -14.41
CA ASP A 89 -0.72 6.48 -14.60
C ASP A 89 -0.59 7.49 -13.46
N TYR A 90 -1.69 8.09 -13.04
CA TYR A 90 -1.69 9.03 -11.94
C TYR A 90 -1.20 8.39 -10.64
N LEU A 91 -1.76 7.25 -10.27
CA LEU A 91 -1.37 6.56 -9.05
C LEU A 91 0.07 6.04 -9.11
N SER A 92 0.48 5.55 -10.29
CA SER A 92 1.85 5.09 -10.50
C SER A 92 2.86 6.22 -10.30
N GLU A 93 2.66 7.32 -10.98
CA GLU A 93 3.60 8.45 -10.95
C GLU A 93 3.58 9.19 -9.63
N GLU A 94 2.40 9.56 -9.14
CA GLU A 94 2.27 10.32 -7.90
C GLU A 94 2.64 9.48 -6.69
N GLY A 95 2.36 8.19 -6.73
CA GLY A 95 2.77 7.27 -5.68
C GLY A 95 4.29 7.20 -5.56
N LYS A 96 4.99 7.10 -6.67
CA LYS A 96 6.46 7.10 -6.68
C LYS A 96 7.04 8.38 -6.09
N LYS A 97 6.47 9.51 -6.48
CA LYS A 97 6.92 10.82 -5.99
C LYS A 97 6.71 10.93 -4.48
N GLU A 98 5.56 10.51 -4.02
CA GLU A 98 5.21 10.58 -2.60
C GLU A 98 6.17 9.75 -1.76
N VAL A 99 6.41 8.50 -2.15
CA VAL A 99 7.31 7.60 -1.42
C VAL A 99 8.74 8.13 -1.45
N GLY A 100 9.16 8.73 -2.57
CA GLY A 100 10.49 9.33 -2.69
C GLY A 100 10.71 10.49 -1.71
N GLN A 101 9.64 11.11 -1.23
CA GLN A 101 9.71 12.20 -0.27
C GLN A 101 9.59 11.73 1.18
N ILE A 102 9.24 10.48 1.41
CA ILE A 102 9.14 9.92 2.76
C ILE A 102 10.53 9.53 3.24
N THR A 103 10.94 10.08 4.38
CA THR A 103 12.21 9.76 4.99
C THR A 103 12.01 8.74 6.11
N TRP A 104 13.06 7.97 6.40
CA TRP A 104 13.06 7.07 7.54
C TRP A 104 12.83 7.80 8.87
N GLU A 105 13.28 9.05 8.95
CA GLU A 105 13.04 9.89 10.12
C GLU A 105 11.55 10.14 10.34
N LYS A 106 10.82 10.48 9.28
CA LYS A 106 9.36 10.68 9.35
C LYS A 106 8.64 9.40 9.74
N VAL A 107 9.04 8.29 9.15
CA VAL A 107 8.47 6.97 9.46
C VAL A 107 8.77 6.61 10.91
N GLY A 108 10.02 6.78 11.33
CA GLY A 108 10.43 6.49 12.69
C GLY A 108 9.70 7.35 13.72
N ALA A 109 9.54 8.64 13.45
CA ALA A 109 8.81 9.55 14.32
C ALA A 109 7.34 9.13 14.45
N ARG A 110 6.72 8.70 13.34
CA ARG A 110 5.32 8.23 13.35
C ARG A 110 5.18 6.96 14.19
N ILE A 111 6.07 6.00 13.99
CA ILE A 111 6.07 4.75 14.76
C ILE A 111 6.29 5.03 16.24
N LYS A 112 7.24 5.90 16.56
CA LYS A 112 7.52 6.30 17.94
C LYS A 112 6.31 6.96 18.57
N GLY A 113 5.64 7.85 17.85
CA GLY A 113 4.43 8.50 18.32
C GLY A 113 3.32 7.51 18.65
N LEU A 114 3.09 6.53 17.77
CA LEU A 114 2.11 5.49 17.99
C LEU A 114 2.47 4.62 19.20
N TYR A 115 3.75 4.29 19.32
CA TYR A 115 4.25 3.48 20.45
C TYR A 115 4.04 4.19 21.77
N LEU A 116 4.43 5.45 21.86
CA LEU A 116 4.25 6.25 23.08
C LEU A 116 2.78 6.40 23.44
N LYS A 117 1.91 6.60 22.46
CA LYS A 117 0.48 6.70 22.66
C LYS A 117 -0.09 5.40 23.24
N THR A 118 0.36 4.26 22.71
CA THR A 118 -0.07 2.95 23.18
C THR A 118 0.35 2.69 24.62
N LEU A 119 1.53 3.16 25.01
CA LEU A 119 2.05 3.04 26.38
C LEU A 119 1.45 4.07 27.33
N GLY A 120 0.61 4.97 26.85
CA GLY A 120 0.04 6.04 27.66
C GLY A 120 1.01 7.17 27.98
N CYS A 121 2.13 7.25 27.30
CA CYS A 121 3.09 8.34 27.44
C CYS A 121 2.61 9.57 26.66
N LYS A 122 2.78 10.72 27.25
CA LYS A 122 2.39 12.00 26.62
C LYS A 122 3.59 12.74 26.05
#